data_17c3a93fe61121b8f42487afeb308292
#
_entry.id   17c3a93fe61121b8f42487afeb308292
#
_cell.length_a   1.000
_cell.length_b   1.000
_cell.length_c   1.000
_cell.angle_alpha   90.00
_cell.angle_beta   90.00
_cell.angle_gamma   90.00
#
_symmetry.space_group_name_H-M   'P 1'
#
loop_
_entity.id
_entity.type
_entity.pdbx_description
1 polymer ?
#
loop_
_entity_poly.entity_id
_entity_poly.type
_entity_poly.pdbx_seq_one_letter_code
_entity_poly.pdbx_strand_id
1 'polypeptide(L)'
;MLQIILVSAGIIEISSAKLSVGSQMFSTRLGVATIAICPAIVAVSVSAINSLLAQISRRANYDHLTGVYSRSGLFEALARDDDNPALAGRPLCVMLMDLDHFKSINDNYGHECGDAVLAVFGQKLRELTGEAGRVARMGGEEFVVVCPNITLDRACHLAETIRQQVAG
;
A
#
# COMPACT_ATOMS: atom_id res chain seq x y z
N MET A 1 -9.91 34.27 -20.97
CA MET A 1 -9.17 33.63 -19.86
C MET A 1 -8.82 34.58 -18.72
N LEU A 2 -8.36 35.79 -18.99
CA LEU A 2 -8.00 36.79 -17.95
C LEU A 2 -9.20 37.23 -17.10
N GLN A 3 -10.39 37.35 -17.70
CA GLN A 3 -11.62 37.77 -16.98
C GLN A 3 -12.10 36.77 -15.92
N ILE A 4 -11.92 35.46 -16.16
CA ILE A 4 -12.35 34.42 -15.20
C ILE A 4 -11.45 34.41 -13.96
N ILE A 5 -10.14 34.67 -14.11
CA ILE A 5 -9.18 34.72 -13.00
C ILE A 5 -9.41 35.95 -12.12
N LEU A 6 -9.77 37.09 -12.70
CA LEU A 6 -10.07 38.31 -11.97
C LEU A 6 -11.37 38.20 -11.14
N VAL A 7 -12.37 37.49 -11.62
CA VAL A 7 -13.62 37.21 -10.86
C VAL A 7 -13.34 36.32 -9.64
N SER A 8 -12.42 35.34 -9.76
CA SER A 8 -12.08 34.44 -8.65
C SER A 8 -11.22 35.13 -7.58
N ALA A 9 -10.49 36.16 -7.91
CA ALA A 9 -9.61 36.89 -6.99
C ALA A 9 -10.31 38.07 -6.27
N GLY A 10 -11.59 38.34 -6.54
CA GLY A 10 -12.35 39.43 -5.89
C GLY A 10 -11.88 40.82 -6.28
N ILE A 11 -11.07 40.95 -7.34
CA ILE A 11 -10.49 42.23 -7.80
C ILE A 11 -11.19 42.62 -9.10
N ILE A 12 -12.47 42.96 -9.03
CA ILE A 12 -13.11 43.73 -10.11
C ILE A 12 -13.83 44.92 -9.46
N GLU A 13 -13.24 46.09 -9.55
CA GLU A 13 -14.00 47.32 -9.55
C GLU A 13 -14.85 47.37 -10.82
N ILE A 14 -16.12 46.98 -10.69
CA ILE A 14 -17.08 47.18 -11.77
C ILE A 14 -17.39 48.68 -11.77
N SER A 15 -16.80 49.38 -12.79
CA SER A 15 -17.12 50.75 -13.13
C SER A 15 -18.62 50.99 -13.08
N SER A 16 -19.02 51.99 -12.31
CA SER A 16 -20.32 52.52 -11.99
C SER A 16 -21.38 52.48 -13.13
N ALA A 17 -21.94 51.30 -13.36
CA ALA A 17 -23.31 51.22 -13.89
C ALA A 17 -24.22 50.98 -12.71
N LYS A 18 -25.28 51.80 -12.51
CA LYS A 18 -26.34 51.61 -11.52
C LYS A 18 -27.02 50.26 -11.71
N LEU A 19 -26.42 49.20 -11.20
CA LEU A 19 -27.05 47.89 -11.09
C LEU A 19 -28.18 47.99 -10.04
N SER A 20 -29.39 47.57 -10.38
CA SER A 20 -30.49 47.54 -9.47
C SER A 20 -30.13 46.67 -8.26
N VAL A 21 -30.72 46.98 -7.07
CA VAL A 21 -30.48 46.23 -5.83
C VAL A 21 -30.63 44.71 -6.02
N GLY A 22 -31.52 44.29 -6.92
CA GLY A 22 -31.70 42.85 -7.28
C GLY A 22 -30.49 42.22 -7.96
N SER A 23 -29.75 42.93 -8.82
CA SER A 23 -28.57 42.40 -9.47
C SER A 23 -27.35 42.34 -8.56
N GLN A 24 -27.25 43.22 -7.58
CA GLN A 24 -26.22 43.14 -6.54
C GLN A 24 -26.43 41.95 -5.58
N MET A 25 -27.68 41.68 -5.22
CA MET A 25 -28.03 40.50 -4.41
C MET A 25 -27.77 39.20 -5.16
N PHE A 26 -27.96 39.15 -6.49
CA PHE A 26 -27.69 37.98 -7.31
C PHE A 26 -26.18 37.70 -7.42
N SER A 27 -25.37 38.75 -7.63
CA SER A 27 -23.91 38.59 -7.77
C SER A 27 -23.24 38.22 -6.42
N THR A 28 -23.72 38.72 -5.29
CA THR A 28 -23.23 38.32 -3.96
C THR A 28 -23.60 36.87 -3.62
N ARG A 29 -24.81 36.43 -3.94
CA ARG A 29 -25.21 35.03 -3.73
C ARG A 29 -24.46 34.06 -4.61
N LEU A 30 -24.20 34.44 -5.86
CA LEU A 30 -23.35 33.62 -6.79
C LEU A 30 -21.91 33.55 -6.31
N GLY A 31 -21.36 34.65 -5.79
CA GLY A 31 -20.00 34.69 -5.22
C GLY A 31 -19.83 33.80 -3.99
N VAL A 32 -20.81 33.86 -3.07
CA VAL A 32 -20.77 32.99 -1.87
C VAL A 32 -20.94 31.52 -2.23
N ALA A 33 -21.81 31.19 -3.20
CA ALA A 33 -21.96 29.82 -3.68
C ALA A 33 -20.68 29.28 -4.31
N THR A 34 -19.96 30.09 -5.09
CA THR A 34 -18.68 29.66 -5.72
C THR A 34 -17.59 29.43 -4.67
N ILE A 35 -17.53 30.27 -3.63
CA ILE A 35 -16.56 30.14 -2.53
C ILE A 35 -16.83 28.84 -1.71
N ALA A 36 -18.09 28.46 -1.56
CA ALA A 36 -18.46 27.25 -0.81
C ALA A 36 -18.29 25.95 -1.63
N ILE A 37 -18.55 25.99 -2.94
CA ILE A 37 -18.49 24.81 -3.82
C ILE A 37 -17.03 24.43 -4.13
N CYS A 38 -16.14 25.39 -4.33
CA CYS A 38 -14.76 25.16 -4.72
C CYS A 38 -14.00 24.27 -3.70
N PRO A 39 -14.00 24.54 -2.40
CA PRO A 39 -13.38 23.68 -1.39
C PRO A 39 -14.01 22.29 -1.33
N ALA A 40 -15.32 22.18 -1.52
CA ALA A 40 -16.01 20.89 -1.53
C ALA A 40 -15.56 20.02 -2.71
N ILE A 41 -15.46 20.57 -3.92
CA ILE A 41 -14.95 19.86 -5.09
C ILE A 41 -13.50 19.44 -4.88
N VAL A 42 -12.65 20.32 -4.35
CA VAL A 42 -11.26 19.99 -4.03
C VAL A 42 -11.19 18.86 -3.00
N ALA A 43 -11.94 18.91 -1.94
CA ALA A 43 -11.97 17.88 -0.90
C ALA A 43 -12.41 16.52 -1.45
N VAL A 44 -13.46 16.49 -2.29
CA VAL A 44 -13.91 15.24 -2.94
C VAL A 44 -12.87 14.71 -3.91
N SER A 45 -12.24 15.59 -4.70
CA SER A 45 -11.19 15.18 -5.66
C SER A 45 -9.96 14.62 -4.94
N VAL A 46 -9.50 15.27 -3.88
CA VAL A 46 -8.38 14.79 -3.05
C VAL A 46 -8.71 13.46 -2.41
N SER A 47 -9.93 13.29 -1.88
CA SER A 47 -10.38 12.03 -1.29
C SER A 47 -10.41 10.90 -2.32
N ALA A 48 -10.91 11.17 -3.53
CA ALA A 48 -10.95 10.20 -4.62
C ALA A 48 -9.52 9.81 -5.08
N ILE A 49 -8.62 10.77 -5.23
CA ILE A 49 -7.22 10.53 -5.57
C ILE A 49 -6.54 9.68 -4.50
N ASN A 50 -6.72 10.00 -3.23
CA ASN A 50 -6.14 9.26 -2.12
C ASN A 50 -6.67 7.82 -2.06
N SER A 51 -7.96 7.60 -2.35
CA SER A 51 -8.53 6.24 -2.40
C SER A 51 -7.97 5.41 -3.57
N LEU A 52 -7.77 6.02 -4.74
CA LEU A 52 -7.14 5.38 -5.88
C LEU A 52 -5.67 5.05 -5.62
N LEU A 53 -4.92 5.98 -5.05
CA LEU A 53 -3.53 5.75 -4.65
C LEU A 53 -3.42 4.61 -3.63
N ALA A 54 -4.31 4.55 -2.64
CA ALA A 54 -4.35 3.46 -1.68
C ALA A 54 -4.67 2.10 -2.32
N GLN A 55 -5.53 2.05 -3.34
CA GLN A 55 -5.81 0.82 -4.10
C GLN A 55 -4.61 0.37 -4.92
N ILE A 56 -3.92 1.30 -5.59
CA ILE A 56 -2.70 1.01 -6.36
C ILE A 56 -1.60 0.51 -5.42
N SER A 57 -1.39 1.18 -4.29
CA SER A 57 -0.42 0.78 -3.27
C SER A 57 -0.72 -0.62 -2.71
N ARG A 58 -1.97 -0.93 -2.40
CA ARG A 58 -2.34 -2.28 -1.95
C ARG A 58 -2.01 -3.36 -2.97
N ARG A 59 -2.23 -3.09 -4.27
CA ARG A 59 -1.87 -4.04 -5.35
C ARG A 59 -0.36 -4.19 -5.51
N ALA A 60 0.41 -3.14 -5.23
CA ALA A 60 1.87 -3.18 -5.28
C ALA A 60 2.49 -3.86 -4.04
N ASN A 61 1.78 -3.85 -2.89
CA ASN A 61 2.32 -4.33 -1.62
C ASN A 61 2.19 -5.83 -1.39
N TYR A 62 1.38 -6.52 -2.19
CA TYR A 62 1.22 -7.98 -2.08
C TYR A 62 1.53 -8.65 -3.41
N ASP A 63 2.19 -9.81 -3.32
CA ASP A 63 2.37 -10.69 -4.47
C ASP A 63 1.03 -11.35 -4.83
N HIS A 64 0.62 -11.19 -6.09
CA HIS A 64 -0.71 -11.60 -6.55
C HIS A 64 -0.90 -13.12 -6.56
N LEU A 65 0.18 -13.88 -6.70
CA LEU A 65 0.14 -15.33 -6.77
C LEU A 65 0.05 -15.95 -5.38
N THR A 66 0.89 -15.48 -4.47
CA THR A 66 1.08 -16.10 -3.15
C THR A 66 0.32 -15.42 -2.03
N GLY A 67 -0.13 -14.17 -2.25
CA GLY A 67 -0.86 -13.38 -1.25
C GLY A 67 -0.02 -12.91 -0.07
N VAL A 68 1.29 -13.18 -0.05
CA VAL A 68 2.25 -12.60 0.90
C VAL A 68 2.70 -11.22 0.44
N TYR A 69 3.46 -10.50 1.23
CA TYR A 69 4.00 -9.21 0.79
C TYR A 69 4.84 -9.38 -0.48
N SER A 70 4.76 -8.41 -1.37
CA SER A 70 5.76 -8.22 -2.41
C SER A 70 7.04 -7.66 -1.80
N ARG A 71 8.14 -7.65 -2.55
CA ARG A 71 9.39 -7.01 -2.12
C ARG A 71 9.16 -5.55 -1.68
N SER A 72 8.47 -4.74 -2.48
CA SER A 72 8.16 -3.34 -2.15
C SER A 72 7.24 -3.23 -0.93
N GLY A 73 6.25 -4.10 -0.84
CA GLY A 73 5.31 -4.13 0.29
C GLY A 73 5.98 -4.47 1.62
N LEU A 74 6.96 -5.36 1.61
CA LEU A 74 7.75 -5.68 2.80
C LEU A 74 8.53 -4.45 3.30
N PHE A 75 9.26 -3.77 2.40
CA PHE A 75 10.01 -2.57 2.79
C PHE A 75 9.11 -1.45 3.32
N GLU A 76 7.95 -1.23 2.71
CA GLU A 76 6.97 -0.26 3.20
C GLU A 76 6.40 -0.66 4.57
N ALA A 77 6.16 -1.96 4.79
CA ALA A 77 5.71 -2.45 6.09
C ALA A 77 6.77 -2.29 7.18
N LEU A 78 8.05 -2.58 6.88
CA LEU A 78 9.17 -2.41 7.79
C LEU A 78 9.43 -0.93 8.13
N ALA A 79 9.35 -0.03 7.14
CA ALA A 79 9.48 1.41 7.38
C ALA A 79 8.42 1.92 8.37
N ARG A 80 7.18 1.40 8.28
CA ARG A 80 6.13 1.72 9.26
C ARG A 80 6.42 1.16 10.65
N ASP A 81 7.10 0.02 10.73
CA ASP A 81 7.51 -0.57 12.02
C ASP A 81 8.66 0.21 12.66
N ASP A 82 9.60 0.75 11.87
CA ASP A 82 10.70 1.60 12.35
C ASP A 82 10.18 2.89 13.01
N ASP A 83 9.07 3.44 12.52
CA ASP A 83 8.39 4.59 13.11
C ASP A 83 7.64 4.24 14.42
N ASN A 84 7.57 2.95 14.79
CA ASN A 84 6.90 2.50 16.00
C ASN A 84 7.86 2.48 17.21
N PRO A 85 7.72 3.39 18.20
CA PRO A 85 8.59 3.44 19.36
C PRO A 85 8.61 2.15 20.18
N ALA A 86 7.55 1.32 20.08
CA ALA A 86 7.47 0.04 20.78
C ALA A 86 8.42 -1.02 20.22
N LEU A 87 8.90 -0.85 18.99
CA LEU A 87 9.83 -1.76 18.30
C LEU A 87 11.27 -1.24 18.27
N ALA A 88 11.48 0.04 18.61
CA ALA A 88 12.79 0.66 18.60
C ALA A 88 13.80 -0.10 19.49
N GLY A 89 14.96 -0.44 18.94
CA GLY A 89 16.04 -1.14 19.65
C GLY A 89 15.77 -2.63 19.95
N ARG A 90 14.68 -3.21 19.42
CA ARG A 90 14.41 -4.64 19.59
C ARG A 90 15.13 -5.49 18.52
N PRO A 91 15.49 -6.74 18.84
CA PRO A 91 16.15 -7.61 17.88
C PRO A 91 15.22 -7.88 16.67
N LEU A 92 15.80 -7.90 15.48
CA LEU A 92 15.16 -8.23 14.22
C LEU A 92 15.84 -9.47 13.65
N CYS A 93 15.05 -10.53 13.40
CA CYS A 93 15.53 -11.71 12.69
C CYS A 93 14.99 -11.72 11.27
N VAL A 94 15.86 -12.05 10.33
CA VAL A 94 15.53 -12.22 8.91
C VAL A 94 15.87 -13.63 8.50
N MET A 95 14.92 -14.34 7.91
CA MET A 95 15.09 -15.67 7.35
C MET A 95 14.91 -15.60 5.84
N LEU A 96 15.90 -16.06 5.10
CA LEU A 96 15.84 -16.21 3.65
C LEU A 96 15.55 -17.67 3.33
N MET A 97 14.64 -17.89 2.39
CA MET A 97 14.20 -19.22 1.96
C MET A 97 14.13 -19.27 0.46
N ASP A 98 14.51 -20.42 -0.08
CA ASP A 98 14.45 -20.73 -1.50
C ASP A 98 13.88 -22.14 -1.66
N LEU A 99 13.07 -22.36 -2.70
CA LEU A 99 12.48 -23.69 -2.96
C LEU A 99 13.47 -24.55 -3.76
N ASP A 100 14.01 -25.56 -3.10
CA ASP A 100 14.91 -26.52 -3.72
C ASP A 100 14.29 -27.17 -4.97
N HIS A 101 15.05 -27.19 -6.05
CA HIS A 101 14.65 -27.81 -7.32
C HIS A 101 13.38 -27.26 -7.97
N PHE A 102 12.97 -26.02 -7.66
CA PHE A 102 11.74 -25.42 -8.21
C PHE A 102 11.74 -25.41 -9.75
N LYS A 103 12.88 -25.14 -10.37
CA LYS A 103 13.01 -25.25 -11.82
C LYS A 103 12.63 -26.63 -12.33
N SER A 104 13.05 -27.71 -11.63
CA SER A 104 12.72 -29.07 -12.02
C SER A 104 11.21 -29.35 -11.95
N ILE A 105 10.50 -28.72 -11.00
CA ILE A 105 9.03 -28.78 -10.92
C ILE A 105 8.42 -28.16 -12.18
N ASN A 106 8.87 -26.96 -12.55
CA ASN A 106 8.38 -26.29 -13.75
C ASN A 106 8.67 -27.09 -15.03
N ASP A 107 9.89 -27.62 -15.16
CA ASP A 107 10.34 -28.37 -16.34
C ASP A 107 9.55 -29.70 -16.51
N ASN A 108 9.20 -30.36 -15.40
CA ASN A 108 8.50 -31.65 -15.44
C ASN A 108 6.97 -31.53 -15.45
N TYR A 109 6.39 -30.53 -14.78
CA TYR A 109 4.95 -30.44 -14.54
C TYR A 109 4.30 -29.15 -15.08
N GLY A 110 5.12 -28.26 -15.67
CA GLY A 110 4.66 -26.99 -16.23
C GLY A 110 4.55 -25.87 -15.21
N HIS A 111 4.51 -24.64 -15.72
CA HIS A 111 4.49 -23.42 -14.92
C HIS A 111 3.24 -23.29 -14.04
N GLU A 112 2.08 -23.79 -14.48
CA GLU A 112 0.86 -23.78 -13.68
C GLU A 112 1.00 -24.60 -12.38
N CYS A 113 1.73 -25.74 -12.46
CA CYS A 113 2.04 -26.54 -11.28
C CYS A 113 3.02 -25.79 -10.36
N GLY A 114 4.07 -25.17 -10.92
CA GLY A 114 5.00 -24.34 -10.16
C GLY A 114 4.30 -23.18 -9.46
N ASP A 115 3.37 -22.50 -10.13
CA ASP A 115 2.57 -21.43 -9.54
C ASP A 115 1.71 -21.93 -8.37
N ALA A 116 1.09 -23.10 -8.51
CA ALA A 116 0.33 -23.71 -7.42
C ALA A 116 1.22 -24.04 -6.20
N VAL A 117 2.44 -24.55 -6.45
CA VAL A 117 3.43 -24.80 -5.38
C VAL A 117 3.80 -23.52 -4.66
N LEU A 118 4.11 -22.44 -5.40
CA LEU A 118 4.42 -21.14 -4.82
C LEU A 118 3.27 -20.57 -3.98
N ALA A 119 2.03 -20.69 -4.46
CA ALA A 119 0.85 -20.22 -3.74
C ALA A 119 0.66 -20.97 -2.41
N VAL A 120 0.76 -22.31 -2.44
CA VAL A 120 0.65 -23.16 -1.25
C VAL A 120 1.79 -22.87 -0.26
N PHE A 121 3.03 -22.72 -0.76
CA PHE A 121 4.19 -22.37 0.05
C PHE A 121 4.03 -21.02 0.75
N GLY A 122 3.63 -19.98 0.02
CA GLY A 122 3.38 -18.66 0.58
C GLY A 122 2.27 -18.67 1.65
N GLN A 123 1.20 -19.42 1.41
CA GLN A 123 0.14 -19.61 2.40
C GLN A 123 0.67 -20.31 3.66
N LYS A 124 1.42 -21.38 3.49
CA LYS A 124 2.00 -22.14 4.61
C LYS A 124 2.96 -21.31 5.45
N LEU A 125 3.84 -20.54 4.79
CA LEU A 125 4.73 -19.60 5.48
C LEU A 125 3.95 -18.60 6.33
N ARG A 126 2.87 -18.02 5.78
CA ARG A 126 2.02 -17.09 6.50
C ARG A 126 1.34 -17.71 7.72
N GLU A 127 0.83 -18.94 7.56
CA GLU A 127 0.20 -19.69 8.66
C GLU A 127 1.20 -19.98 9.79
N LEU A 128 2.39 -20.47 9.47
CA LEU A 128 3.42 -20.82 10.45
C LEU A 128 4.05 -19.61 11.12
N THR A 129 4.22 -18.52 10.39
CA THR A 129 4.77 -17.26 10.91
C THR A 129 3.75 -16.53 11.79
N GLY A 130 2.46 -16.57 11.42
CA GLY A 130 1.38 -15.90 12.12
C GLY A 130 1.64 -14.40 12.28
N GLU A 131 1.32 -13.86 13.43
CA GLU A 131 1.55 -12.45 13.76
C GLU A 131 2.99 -12.14 14.23
N ALA A 132 3.81 -13.19 14.41
CA ALA A 132 5.19 -13.02 14.88
C ALA A 132 6.10 -12.37 13.83
N GLY A 133 5.71 -12.39 12.57
CA GLY A 133 6.55 -11.85 11.50
C GLY A 133 5.79 -11.46 10.23
N ARG A 134 6.55 -11.00 9.25
CA ARG A 134 6.07 -10.63 7.93
C ARG A 134 6.70 -11.54 6.89
N VAL A 135 5.88 -12.10 6.03
CA VAL A 135 6.31 -12.99 4.94
C VAL A 135 6.24 -12.22 3.64
N ALA A 136 7.29 -12.29 2.83
CA ALA A 136 7.34 -11.67 1.51
C ALA A 136 7.95 -12.60 0.48
N ARG A 137 7.53 -12.46 -0.77
CA ARG A 137 8.17 -13.04 -1.93
C ARG A 137 9.09 -12.01 -2.58
N MET A 138 10.36 -12.34 -2.72
CA MET A 138 11.39 -11.42 -3.25
C MET A 138 11.45 -11.47 -4.78
N GLY A 139 11.11 -12.62 -5.36
CA GLY A 139 11.05 -12.89 -6.79
C GLY A 139 11.29 -14.38 -7.06
N GLY A 140 10.81 -14.90 -8.18
CA GLY A 140 10.97 -16.33 -8.50
C GLY A 140 10.44 -17.24 -7.39
N GLU A 141 11.34 -18.05 -6.85
CA GLU A 141 11.12 -19.00 -5.75
C GLU A 141 11.64 -18.52 -4.39
N GLU A 142 12.14 -17.28 -4.31
CA GLU A 142 12.75 -16.71 -3.10
C GLU A 142 11.72 -16.05 -2.20
N PHE A 143 11.73 -16.43 -0.92
CA PHE A 143 10.89 -15.88 0.13
C PHE A 143 11.72 -15.35 1.31
N VAL A 144 11.16 -14.37 2.00
CA VAL A 144 11.76 -13.78 3.20
C VAL A 144 10.72 -13.75 4.31
N VAL A 145 11.14 -14.15 5.49
CA VAL A 145 10.37 -13.93 6.74
C VAL A 145 11.16 -13.00 7.63
N VAL A 146 10.51 -11.91 8.04
CA VAL A 146 11.08 -10.91 8.94
C VAL A 146 10.29 -10.91 10.23
N CYS A 147 10.96 -11.22 11.33
CA CYS A 147 10.37 -11.32 12.66
C CYS A 147 10.97 -10.27 13.59
N PRO A 148 10.23 -9.20 13.90
CA PRO A 148 10.65 -8.24 14.91
C PRO A 148 10.46 -8.84 16.32
N ASN A 149 11.36 -8.46 17.25
CA ASN A 149 11.27 -8.82 18.66
C ASN A 149 11.27 -10.33 18.95
N ILE A 150 12.04 -11.09 18.16
CA ILE A 150 12.23 -12.53 18.37
C ILE A 150 13.68 -12.83 18.69
N THR A 151 13.94 -13.77 19.59
CA THR A 151 15.31 -14.25 19.87
C THR A 151 15.80 -15.16 18.74
N LEU A 152 17.12 -15.27 18.60
CA LEU A 152 17.72 -16.15 17.59
C LEU A 152 17.25 -17.60 17.73
N ASP A 153 17.20 -18.12 18.95
CA ASP A 153 16.76 -19.52 19.21
C ASP A 153 15.32 -19.76 18.73
N ARG A 154 14.42 -18.80 18.99
CA ARG A 154 13.04 -18.88 18.50
C ARG A 154 12.95 -18.76 16.99
N ALA A 155 13.78 -17.90 16.39
CA ALA A 155 13.85 -17.76 14.93
C ALA A 155 14.37 -19.05 14.28
N CYS A 156 15.41 -19.67 14.84
CA CYS A 156 15.92 -20.97 14.40
C CYS A 156 14.87 -22.09 14.53
N HIS A 157 14.15 -22.12 15.64
CA HIS A 157 13.07 -23.08 15.84
C HIS A 157 11.93 -22.91 14.81
N LEU A 158 11.55 -21.66 14.54
CA LEU A 158 10.55 -21.36 13.51
C LEU A 158 11.05 -21.78 12.12
N ALA A 159 12.28 -21.48 11.76
CA ALA A 159 12.87 -21.88 10.49
C ALA A 159 12.87 -23.40 10.31
N GLU A 160 13.24 -24.14 11.36
CA GLU A 160 13.24 -25.63 11.33
C GLU A 160 11.81 -26.18 11.24
N THR A 161 10.85 -25.57 11.93
CA THR A 161 9.44 -25.94 11.84
C THR A 161 8.92 -25.75 10.42
N ILE A 162 9.24 -24.61 9.79
CA ILE A 162 8.88 -24.33 8.40
C ILE A 162 9.50 -25.40 7.49
N ARG A 163 10.80 -25.66 7.63
CA ARG A 163 11.50 -26.65 6.80
C ARG A 163 10.86 -28.02 6.89
N GLN A 164 10.53 -28.51 8.11
CA GLN A 164 9.90 -29.82 8.33
C GLN A 164 8.48 -29.90 7.75
N GLN A 165 7.71 -28.82 7.83
CA GLN A 165 6.34 -28.78 7.35
C GLN A 165 6.22 -28.66 5.83
N VAL A 166 7.30 -28.27 5.18
CA VAL A 166 7.39 -28.11 3.70
C VAL A 166 8.07 -29.31 3.05
N ALA A 167 9.01 -29.97 3.76
CA ALA A 167 9.75 -31.14 3.25
C ALA A 167 8.97 -32.47 3.36
N GLY A 168 7.82 -32.50 4.00
CA GLY A 168 6.92 -33.66 4.14
C GLY A 168 5.74 -33.60 3.22
#